data_abd2535779bb647d57c8fe0434dfa14e
#
_entry.id   abd2535779bb647d57c8fe0434dfa14e
#
_cell.length_a   1.000
_cell.length_b   1.000
_cell.length_c   1.000
_cell.angle_alpha   90.00
_cell.angle_beta   90.00
_cell.angle_gamma   90.00
#
_symmetry.space_group_name_H-M   'P 1'
#
loop_
_entity.id
_entity.type
_entity.pdbx_description
1 polymer ?
#
loop_
_entity_poly.entity_id
_entity_poly.type
_entity_poly.pdbx_seq_one_letter_code
_entity_poly.pdbx_strand_id
1 'polypeptide(L)'
;YHNSIIETLSKPVFILIDEAQYDKEWALNGKLIFDGTKNIFMIFSGSSALKLSYNPDAARRLLNIPIYPLTYSEHLKLKYGNFKNDISESLIQMIFDGNVQNIAELERRIINIYSSFSNYDMSEWKNFLEFGGFPSSFYQNTNDITKKIVDMVDKVVTTDMANIEGINNDTQYLAFQILNFFAFQNPGEVSKGSLSNHFDAKIALVTKVLNILEKTQLIFHIEPFTSSVKRTTKPYEYFFATSSLKHNLILNIGNATFG
;
A
#
# COMPACT_ATOMS: atom_id res chain seq x y z
N TYR A 1 12.49 22.09 -24.68
CA TYR A 1 13.35 21.08 -25.28
C TYR A 1 12.99 20.76 -26.73
N HIS A 2 11.72 20.81 -27.15
CA HIS A 2 11.30 20.72 -28.56
C HIS A 2 10.64 22.04 -28.93
N ASN A 3 11.23 22.76 -29.89
CA ASN A 3 10.59 23.94 -30.47
C ASN A 3 9.41 23.59 -31.41
N SER A 4 8.78 22.46 -31.17
CA SER A 4 7.70 21.93 -31.99
C SER A 4 6.37 22.09 -31.26
N ILE A 5 5.35 22.48 -32.00
CA ILE A 5 3.98 22.50 -31.51
C ILE A 5 3.53 21.06 -31.27
N ILE A 6 2.86 20.80 -30.15
CA ILE A 6 2.46 19.44 -29.69
C ILE A 6 1.70 18.69 -30.81
N GLU A 7 0.85 19.37 -31.56
CA GLU A 7 0.05 18.80 -32.64
C GLU A 7 0.89 18.34 -33.85
N THR A 8 2.12 18.82 -33.97
CA THR A 8 3.02 18.51 -35.10
C THR A 8 4.06 17.45 -34.79
N LEU A 9 3.99 16.82 -33.63
CA LEU A 9 4.93 15.78 -33.24
C LEU A 9 4.80 14.54 -34.13
N SER A 10 5.86 14.23 -34.86
CA SER A 10 5.96 13.06 -35.75
C SER A 10 6.53 11.81 -35.08
N LYS A 11 7.20 11.97 -33.93
CA LYS A 11 7.83 10.89 -33.17
C LYS A 11 7.16 10.75 -31.79
N PRO A 12 7.09 9.54 -31.24
CA PRO A 12 6.59 9.34 -29.87
C PRO A 12 7.45 10.10 -28.85
N VAL A 13 6.78 10.80 -27.94
CA VAL A 13 7.40 11.49 -26.80
C VAL A 13 6.87 10.88 -25.52
N PHE A 14 7.77 10.58 -24.56
CA PHE A 14 7.43 10.08 -23.24
C PHE A 14 7.62 11.19 -22.23
N ILE A 15 6.57 11.47 -21.46
CA ILE A 15 6.58 12.47 -20.38
C ILE A 15 6.35 11.75 -19.07
N LEU A 16 7.32 11.84 -18.15
CA LEU A 16 7.25 11.28 -16.82
C LEU A 16 7.15 12.43 -15.83
N ILE A 17 6.06 12.47 -15.07
CA ILE A 17 5.79 13.54 -14.08
C ILE A 17 5.67 12.86 -12.72
N ASP A 18 6.63 13.18 -11.86
CA ASP A 18 6.64 12.68 -10.49
C ASP A 18 5.90 13.63 -9.55
N GLU A 19 5.24 13.07 -8.53
CA GLU A 19 4.46 13.80 -7.53
C GLU A 19 3.44 14.78 -8.15
N ALA A 20 2.72 14.34 -9.17
CA ALA A 20 1.79 15.16 -9.95
C ALA A 20 0.75 15.90 -9.10
N GLN A 21 0.42 15.38 -7.89
CA GLN A 21 -0.55 16.01 -6.98
C GLN A 21 -0.13 17.40 -6.45
N TYR A 22 1.12 17.80 -6.62
CA TYR A 22 1.55 19.17 -6.25
C TYR A 22 1.09 20.23 -7.24
N ASP A 23 0.82 19.86 -8.50
CA ASP A 23 0.15 20.75 -9.45
C ASP A 23 -1.38 20.56 -9.35
N LYS A 24 -2.11 21.62 -9.01
CA LYS A 24 -3.58 21.58 -8.93
C LYS A 24 -4.25 21.33 -10.28
N GLU A 25 -3.59 21.69 -11.37
CA GLU A 25 -4.08 21.61 -12.74
C GLU A 25 -3.51 20.43 -13.53
N TRP A 26 -2.73 19.53 -12.90
CA TRP A 26 -2.06 18.42 -13.56
C TRP A 26 -2.99 17.61 -14.47
N ALA A 27 -4.21 17.36 -14.04
CA ALA A 27 -5.17 16.56 -14.78
C ALA A 27 -5.74 17.30 -15.99
N LEU A 28 -5.99 18.62 -15.85
CA LEU A 28 -6.42 19.48 -16.95
C LEU A 28 -5.30 19.61 -17.99
N ASN A 29 -4.08 19.87 -17.56
CA ASN A 29 -2.91 19.96 -18.42
C ASN A 29 -2.64 18.65 -19.14
N GLY A 30 -2.70 17.51 -18.43
CA GLY A 30 -2.57 16.18 -19.02
C GLY A 30 -3.67 15.90 -20.06
N LYS A 31 -4.91 16.30 -19.79
CA LYS A 31 -6.02 16.19 -20.73
C LYS A 31 -5.78 17.00 -22.01
N LEU A 32 -5.38 18.26 -21.88
CA LEU A 32 -5.11 19.14 -23.04
C LEU A 32 -4.01 18.55 -23.94
N ILE A 33 -2.95 18.01 -23.34
CA ILE A 33 -1.87 17.35 -24.08
C ILE A 33 -2.40 16.08 -24.77
N PHE A 34 -3.15 15.25 -24.05
CA PHE A 34 -3.71 13.99 -24.58
C PHE A 34 -4.68 14.24 -25.74
N ASP A 35 -5.51 15.28 -25.65
CA ASP A 35 -6.50 15.62 -26.69
C ASP A 35 -5.82 16.28 -27.91
N GLY A 36 -4.63 16.91 -27.73
CA GLY A 36 -3.89 17.60 -28.78
C GLY A 36 -3.08 16.68 -29.71
N THR A 37 -2.62 15.51 -29.24
CA THR A 37 -1.82 14.59 -30.04
C THR A 37 -1.91 13.16 -29.54
N LYS A 38 -1.71 12.20 -30.47
CA LYS A 38 -1.61 10.77 -30.15
C LYS A 38 -0.15 10.28 -29.98
N ASN A 39 0.81 11.15 -30.22
CA ASN A 39 2.23 10.80 -30.20
C ASN A 39 2.89 11.12 -28.83
N ILE A 40 2.11 11.31 -27.77
CA ILE A 40 2.63 11.50 -26.42
C ILE A 40 2.10 10.39 -25.52
N PHE A 41 3.02 9.78 -24.76
CA PHE A 41 2.71 8.88 -23.67
C PHE A 41 3.10 9.52 -22.36
N MET A 42 2.17 9.62 -21.42
CA MET A 42 2.40 10.28 -20.14
C MET A 42 2.24 9.30 -18.99
N ILE A 43 3.18 9.35 -18.03
CA ILE A 43 3.09 8.66 -16.75
C ILE A 43 3.11 9.74 -15.66
N PHE A 44 2.12 9.69 -14.81
CA PHE A 44 2.03 10.53 -13.61
C PHE A 44 2.22 9.63 -12.40
N SER A 45 3.17 9.92 -11.55
CA SER A 45 3.28 9.30 -10.24
C SER A 45 2.79 10.23 -9.14
N GLY A 46 2.44 9.66 -7.99
CA GLY A 46 2.06 10.44 -6.82
C GLY A 46 1.83 9.56 -5.61
N SER A 47 2.27 10.01 -4.45
CA SER A 47 2.11 9.33 -3.16
C SER A 47 0.68 9.42 -2.62
N SER A 48 -0.10 10.39 -3.09
CA SER A 48 -1.47 10.61 -2.65
C SER A 48 -2.48 10.04 -3.64
N ALA A 49 -2.81 8.75 -3.48
CA ALA A 49 -3.89 8.10 -4.22
C ALA A 49 -5.21 8.90 -4.18
N LEU A 50 -5.43 9.66 -3.11
CA LEU A 50 -6.61 10.49 -2.90
C LEU A 50 -6.71 11.64 -3.90
N LYS A 51 -5.61 12.34 -4.19
CA LYS A 51 -5.61 13.48 -5.12
C LYS A 51 -5.65 13.02 -6.58
N LEU A 52 -5.02 11.89 -6.90
CA LEU A 52 -5.00 11.36 -8.26
C LEU A 52 -6.34 10.74 -8.65
N SER A 53 -7.04 10.10 -7.71
CA SER A 53 -8.28 9.36 -7.99
C SER A 53 -9.55 10.24 -8.07
N TYR A 54 -9.51 11.46 -7.57
CA TYR A 54 -10.72 12.32 -7.48
C TYR A 54 -10.88 13.36 -8.59
N ASN A 55 -10.02 13.33 -9.61
CA ASN A 55 -10.20 14.28 -10.70
C ASN A 55 -11.08 13.68 -11.82
N PRO A 56 -12.33 14.17 -12.01
CA PRO A 56 -13.27 13.61 -13.00
C PRO A 56 -12.75 13.74 -14.44
N ASP A 57 -11.93 14.75 -14.72
CA ASP A 57 -11.36 14.98 -16.06
C ASP A 57 -10.30 13.96 -16.41
N ALA A 58 -9.55 13.49 -15.41
CA ALA A 58 -8.54 12.46 -15.58
C ALA A 58 -9.14 11.04 -15.67
N ALA A 59 -10.22 10.76 -14.94
CA ALA A 59 -10.78 9.42 -14.75
C ALA A 59 -11.14 8.68 -16.05
N ARG A 60 -11.43 9.40 -17.13
CA ARG A 60 -11.78 8.79 -18.44
C ARG A 60 -10.58 8.55 -19.35
N ARG A 61 -9.40 9.08 -19.02
CA ARG A 61 -8.21 9.10 -19.88
C ARG A 61 -7.00 8.43 -19.26
N LEU A 62 -7.04 8.18 -17.96
CA LEU A 62 -5.95 7.58 -17.21
C LEU A 62 -6.26 6.14 -16.82
N LEU A 63 -5.27 5.29 -17.02
CA LEU A 63 -5.23 3.99 -16.37
C LEU A 63 -4.54 4.17 -15.00
N ASN A 64 -5.29 3.97 -13.93
CA ASN A 64 -4.74 3.99 -12.58
C ASN A 64 -4.13 2.63 -12.25
N ILE A 65 -2.84 2.61 -11.96
CA ILE A 65 -2.10 1.40 -11.57
C ILE A 65 -1.64 1.59 -10.11
N PRO A 66 -2.34 0.99 -9.14
CA PRO A 66 -1.90 1.06 -7.75
C PRO A 66 -0.63 0.23 -7.56
N ILE A 67 0.34 0.80 -6.82
CA ILE A 67 1.56 0.10 -6.40
C ILE A 67 1.41 -0.19 -4.91
N TYR A 68 1.30 -1.47 -4.58
CA TYR A 68 1.17 -1.95 -3.21
C TYR A 68 2.54 -2.26 -2.61
N PRO A 69 2.66 -2.38 -1.28
CA PRO A 69 3.83 -2.97 -0.66
C PRO A 69 4.15 -4.34 -1.25
N LEU A 70 5.43 -4.70 -1.27
CA LEU A 70 5.89 -5.97 -1.85
C LEU A 70 5.27 -7.16 -1.15
N THR A 71 4.83 -8.13 -1.95
CA THR A 71 4.60 -9.50 -1.49
C THR A 71 5.94 -10.21 -1.25
N TYR A 72 5.95 -11.31 -0.48
CA TYR A 72 7.18 -12.08 -0.26
C TYR A 72 7.81 -12.59 -1.56
N SER A 73 6.98 -13.02 -2.51
CA SER A 73 7.47 -13.46 -3.83
C SER A 73 8.14 -12.33 -4.62
N GLU A 74 7.59 -11.13 -4.57
CA GLU A 74 8.19 -9.95 -5.22
C GLU A 74 9.47 -9.52 -4.52
N HIS A 75 9.49 -9.54 -3.18
CA HIS A 75 10.69 -9.29 -2.39
C HIS A 75 11.82 -10.24 -2.78
N LEU A 76 11.56 -11.54 -2.84
CA LEU A 76 12.57 -12.53 -3.24
C LEU A 76 13.02 -12.32 -4.69
N LYS A 77 12.12 -12.02 -5.62
CA LYS A 77 12.46 -11.73 -7.02
C LYS A 77 13.35 -10.50 -7.16
N LEU A 78 13.11 -9.46 -6.40
CA LEU A 78 13.94 -8.25 -6.41
C LEU A 78 15.31 -8.50 -5.79
N LYS A 79 15.36 -9.29 -4.72
CA LYS A 79 16.61 -9.57 -3.99
C LYS A 79 17.52 -10.57 -4.70
N TYR A 80 16.95 -11.64 -5.24
CA TYR A 80 17.68 -12.79 -5.78
C TYR A 80 17.55 -12.95 -7.29
N GLY A 81 16.79 -12.09 -7.96
CA GLY A 81 16.53 -12.16 -9.39
C GLY A 81 15.27 -12.95 -9.75
N ASN A 82 14.96 -12.95 -11.04
CA ASN A 82 13.76 -13.64 -11.55
C ASN A 82 13.94 -15.16 -11.46
N PHE A 83 13.02 -15.83 -10.79
CA PHE A 83 12.88 -17.28 -10.76
C PHE A 83 11.41 -17.65 -11.04
N LYS A 84 11.22 -18.81 -11.67
CA LYS A 84 9.87 -19.36 -11.88
C LYS A 84 9.29 -19.79 -10.53
N ASN A 85 8.18 -19.18 -10.16
CA ASN A 85 7.41 -19.57 -8.99
C ASN A 85 6.01 -20.03 -9.44
N ASP A 86 5.92 -21.27 -9.89
CA ASP A 86 4.66 -21.97 -10.21
C ASP A 86 3.98 -22.60 -8.97
N ILE A 87 4.58 -22.38 -7.82
CA ILE A 87 4.12 -22.91 -6.52
C ILE A 87 2.78 -22.30 -6.13
N SER A 88 2.59 -21.01 -6.43
CA SER A 88 1.35 -20.31 -6.05
C SER A 88 0.11 -20.94 -6.66
N GLU A 89 0.18 -21.35 -7.93
CA GLU A 89 -0.95 -22.04 -8.60
C GLU A 89 -1.24 -23.38 -7.94
N SER A 90 -0.20 -24.16 -7.63
CA SER A 90 -0.37 -25.46 -6.96
C SER A 90 -0.91 -25.31 -5.54
N LEU A 91 -0.49 -24.30 -4.79
CA LEU A 91 -1.04 -24.00 -3.46
C LEU A 91 -2.50 -23.55 -3.53
N ILE A 92 -2.87 -22.74 -4.52
CA ILE A 92 -4.26 -22.34 -4.76
C ILE A 92 -5.11 -23.58 -5.06
N GLN A 93 -4.68 -24.46 -5.95
CA GLN A 93 -5.39 -25.72 -6.25
C GLN A 93 -5.52 -26.58 -5.01
N MET A 94 -4.47 -26.70 -4.20
CA MET A 94 -4.53 -27.46 -2.96
C MET A 94 -5.57 -26.88 -1.98
N ILE A 95 -5.64 -25.56 -1.84
CA ILE A 95 -6.58 -24.90 -0.91
C ILE A 95 -8.03 -25.04 -1.40
N PHE A 96 -8.28 -24.86 -2.69
CA PHE A 96 -9.63 -24.82 -3.24
C PHE A 96 -10.16 -26.22 -3.64
N ASP A 97 -9.30 -27.08 -4.17
CA ASP A 97 -9.68 -28.38 -4.71
C ASP A 97 -9.37 -29.54 -3.75
N GLY A 98 -8.68 -29.26 -2.64
CA GLY A 98 -8.26 -30.28 -1.68
C GLY A 98 -7.25 -31.29 -2.25
N ASN A 99 -6.62 -30.99 -3.39
CA ASN A 99 -5.68 -31.89 -4.05
C ASN A 99 -4.30 -31.80 -3.40
N VAL A 100 -4.02 -32.79 -2.55
CA VAL A 100 -2.77 -32.91 -1.78
C VAL A 100 -1.74 -33.85 -2.39
N GLN A 101 -2.01 -34.42 -3.58
CA GLN A 101 -1.21 -35.52 -4.13
C GLN A 101 0.27 -35.17 -4.43
N ASN A 102 0.61 -33.90 -4.56
CA ASN A 102 1.96 -33.48 -4.94
C ASN A 102 2.66 -32.58 -3.90
N ILE A 103 2.17 -32.52 -2.66
CA ILE A 103 2.72 -31.60 -1.64
C ILE A 103 4.21 -31.86 -1.38
N ALA A 104 4.62 -33.10 -1.22
CA ALA A 104 6.03 -33.44 -0.94
C ALA A 104 6.97 -33.12 -2.11
N GLU A 105 6.48 -33.24 -3.34
CA GLU A 105 7.25 -32.81 -4.51
C GLU A 105 7.33 -31.29 -4.62
N LEU A 106 6.22 -30.62 -4.35
CA LEU A 106 6.14 -29.15 -4.30
C LEU A 106 7.10 -28.60 -3.25
N GLU A 107 7.09 -29.15 -2.03
CA GLU A 107 7.98 -28.77 -0.94
C GLU A 107 9.46 -28.94 -1.33
N ARG A 108 9.85 -30.07 -1.93
CA ARG A 108 11.21 -30.27 -2.42
C ARG A 108 11.60 -29.24 -3.49
N ARG A 109 10.70 -28.90 -4.40
CA ARG A 109 10.96 -27.87 -5.42
C ARG A 109 11.17 -26.51 -4.78
N ILE A 110 10.36 -26.14 -3.78
CA ILE A 110 10.51 -24.88 -3.01
C ILE A 110 11.88 -24.84 -2.33
N ILE A 111 12.24 -25.90 -1.61
CA ILE A 111 13.53 -26.02 -0.91
C ILE A 111 14.69 -25.88 -1.91
N ASN A 112 14.63 -26.55 -3.05
CA ASN A 112 15.64 -26.47 -4.08
C ASN A 112 15.78 -25.07 -4.66
N ILE A 113 14.66 -24.36 -4.93
CA ILE A 113 14.68 -22.99 -5.41
C ILE A 113 15.36 -22.07 -4.38
N TYR A 114 14.97 -22.15 -3.12
CA TYR A 114 15.52 -21.29 -2.08
C TYR A 114 17.00 -21.62 -1.78
N SER A 115 17.35 -22.90 -1.80
CA SER A 115 18.74 -23.33 -1.63
C SER A 115 19.65 -22.91 -2.78
N SER A 116 19.10 -22.58 -3.95
CA SER A 116 19.87 -22.06 -5.07
C SER A 116 20.20 -20.57 -4.96
N PHE A 117 19.55 -19.84 -4.05
CA PHE A 117 19.82 -18.43 -3.85
C PHE A 117 21.12 -18.24 -3.06
N SER A 118 22.00 -17.41 -3.58
CA SER A 118 23.21 -17.00 -2.88
C SER A 118 22.82 -16.23 -1.61
N ASN A 119 23.33 -16.70 -0.45
CA ASN A 119 23.08 -16.08 0.87
C ASN A 119 21.62 -16.10 1.36
N TYR A 120 20.78 -17.01 0.84
CA TYR A 120 19.46 -17.23 1.43
C TYR A 120 19.61 -17.99 2.77
N ASP A 121 18.94 -17.50 3.79
CA ASP A 121 18.81 -18.17 5.07
C ASP A 121 17.36 -18.15 5.59
N MET A 122 17.10 -18.92 6.64
CA MET A 122 15.77 -19.04 7.24
C MET A 122 15.28 -17.74 7.91
N SER A 123 16.17 -16.78 8.16
CA SER A 123 15.79 -15.46 8.69
C SER A 123 15.15 -14.56 7.62
N GLU A 124 15.24 -14.92 6.34
CA GLU A 124 14.72 -14.11 5.23
C GLU A 124 13.22 -13.82 5.36
N TRP A 125 12.44 -14.84 5.76
CA TRP A 125 11.02 -14.65 6.00
C TRP A 125 10.75 -13.68 7.16
N LYS A 126 11.51 -13.81 8.25
CA LYS A 126 11.41 -12.90 9.39
C LYS A 126 11.78 -11.47 8.97
N ASN A 127 12.89 -11.30 8.27
CA ASN A 127 13.34 -10.01 7.76
C ASN A 127 12.30 -9.38 6.83
N PHE A 128 11.66 -10.20 5.98
CA PHE A 128 10.55 -9.72 5.15
C PHE A 128 9.38 -9.21 5.98
N LEU A 129 8.94 -9.95 6.99
CA LEU A 129 7.83 -9.54 7.85
C LEU A 129 8.15 -8.23 8.60
N GLU A 130 9.40 -8.05 9.01
CA GLU A 130 9.85 -6.87 9.76
C GLU A 130 10.06 -5.65 8.86
N PHE A 131 10.61 -5.82 7.65
CA PHE A 131 11.06 -4.70 6.82
C PHE A 131 10.76 -4.85 5.33
N GLY A 132 10.45 -6.03 4.83
CA GLY A 132 10.50 -6.39 3.41
C GLY A 132 9.35 -5.87 2.55
N GLY A 133 8.35 -5.20 3.13
CA GLY A 133 7.26 -4.62 2.37
C GLY A 133 7.66 -3.45 1.46
N PHE A 134 8.88 -2.91 1.63
CA PHE A 134 9.38 -1.75 0.88
C PHE A 134 10.74 -2.04 0.26
N PRO A 135 10.97 -1.68 -1.03
CA PRO A 135 12.24 -1.92 -1.72
C PRO A 135 13.45 -1.25 -1.03
N SER A 136 13.24 -0.17 -0.30
CA SER A 136 14.31 0.49 0.46
C SER A 136 14.99 -0.42 1.49
N SER A 137 14.33 -1.50 1.92
CA SER A 137 14.87 -2.48 2.86
C SER A 137 16.10 -3.22 2.34
N PHE A 138 16.31 -3.27 1.02
CA PHE A 138 17.49 -3.95 0.43
C PHE A 138 18.78 -3.18 0.58
N TYR A 139 18.73 -1.88 0.85
CA TYR A 139 19.89 -0.97 0.74
C TYR A 139 20.21 -0.24 2.04
N GLN A 140 19.53 -0.55 3.14
CA GLN A 140 19.63 0.23 4.37
C GLN A 140 19.76 -0.66 5.60
N ASN A 141 20.36 -0.11 6.65
CA ASN A 141 20.36 -0.76 7.95
C ASN A 141 18.98 -0.66 8.64
N THR A 142 18.76 -1.49 9.64
CA THR A 142 17.47 -1.63 10.34
C THR A 142 16.94 -0.31 10.91
N ASN A 143 17.81 0.52 11.50
CA ASN A 143 17.39 1.79 12.11
C ASN A 143 16.91 2.79 11.06
N ASP A 144 17.63 2.90 9.93
CA ASP A 144 17.26 3.82 8.85
C ASP A 144 15.95 3.39 8.16
N ILE A 145 15.71 2.08 8.02
CA ILE A 145 14.46 1.55 7.47
C ILE A 145 13.29 1.85 8.40
N THR A 146 13.45 1.58 9.72
CA THR A 146 12.41 1.88 10.71
C THR A 146 12.05 3.35 10.65
N LYS A 147 13.04 4.24 10.70
CA LYS A 147 12.81 5.67 10.59
C LYS A 147 12.06 6.04 9.31
N LYS A 148 12.49 5.54 8.15
CA LYS A 148 11.81 5.83 6.88
C LYS A 148 10.38 5.37 6.83
N ILE A 149 10.07 4.19 7.37
CA ILE A 149 8.70 3.67 7.41
C ILE A 149 7.83 4.55 8.32
N VAL A 150 8.36 4.95 9.47
CA VAL A 150 7.65 5.86 10.38
C VAL A 150 7.45 7.23 9.74
N ASP A 151 8.51 7.83 9.17
CA ASP A 151 8.43 9.13 8.49
C ASP A 151 7.42 9.10 7.32
N MET A 152 7.30 7.96 6.63
CA MET A 152 6.30 7.77 5.58
C MET A 152 4.87 7.78 6.15
N VAL A 153 4.62 7.08 7.25
CA VAL A 153 3.31 7.10 7.92
C VAL A 153 2.99 8.51 8.41
N ASP A 154 3.96 9.18 9.03
CA ASP A 154 3.81 10.55 9.50
C ASP A 154 3.47 11.50 8.35
N LYS A 155 4.17 11.40 7.20
CA LYS A 155 3.88 12.20 6.00
C LYS A 155 2.46 11.97 5.51
N VAL A 156 2.01 10.72 5.45
CA VAL A 156 0.63 10.40 5.03
C VAL A 156 -0.39 11.06 5.95
N VAL A 157 -0.21 10.94 7.28
CA VAL A 157 -1.18 11.45 8.23
C VAL A 157 -1.11 12.98 8.37
N THR A 158 0.08 13.56 8.44
CA THR A 158 0.25 15.01 8.69
C THR A 158 0.13 15.85 7.41
N THR A 159 0.64 15.36 6.29
CA THR A 159 0.74 16.12 5.04
C THR A 159 -0.36 15.73 4.05
N ASP A 160 -0.47 14.45 3.70
CA ASP A 160 -1.39 14.02 2.67
C ASP A 160 -2.84 14.14 3.12
N MET A 161 -3.15 13.75 4.37
CA MET A 161 -4.48 13.94 4.95
C MET A 161 -4.85 15.42 5.12
N ALA A 162 -3.90 16.30 5.50
CA ALA A 162 -4.16 17.74 5.66
C ALA A 162 -4.64 18.40 4.36
N ASN A 163 -4.26 17.87 3.22
CA ASN A 163 -4.67 18.36 1.91
C ASN A 163 -6.11 17.94 1.50
N ILE A 164 -6.79 17.14 2.32
CA ILE A 164 -8.17 16.71 2.09
C ILE A 164 -9.10 17.72 2.76
N GLU A 165 -10.09 18.20 2.01
CA GLU A 165 -11.07 19.14 2.53
C GLU A 165 -11.80 18.60 3.77
N GLY A 166 -11.88 19.43 4.82
CA GLY A 166 -12.53 19.09 6.08
C GLY A 166 -11.75 18.12 6.97
N ILE A 167 -10.43 18.02 6.80
CA ILE A 167 -9.51 17.40 7.74
C ILE A 167 -8.85 18.48 8.61
N ASN A 168 -8.86 18.28 9.89
CA ASN A 168 -8.21 19.11 10.89
C ASN A 168 -7.24 18.30 11.75
N ASN A 169 -6.54 18.96 12.65
CA ASN A 169 -5.57 18.33 13.55
C ASN A 169 -6.18 17.22 14.41
N ASP A 170 -7.43 17.37 14.88
CA ASP A 170 -8.11 16.34 15.68
C ASP A 170 -8.33 15.06 14.86
N THR A 171 -8.64 15.21 13.55
CA THR A 171 -8.80 14.07 12.63
C THR A 171 -7.48 13.36 12.40
N GLN A 172 -6.39 14.10 12.26
CA GLN A 172 -5.04 13.54 12.11
C GLN A 172 -4.60 12.82 13.39
N TYR A 173 -4.86 13.44 14.55
CA TYR A 173 -4.58 12.83 15.85
C TYR A 173 -5.34 11.52 16.03
N LEU A 174 -6.63 11.49 15.70
CA LEU A 174 -7.43 10.26 15.71
C LEU A 174 -6.88 9.19 14.76
N ALA A 175 -6.33 9.58 13.61
CA ALA A 175 -5.72 8.63 12.67
C ALA A 175 -4.49 7.96 13.30
N PHE A 176 -3.61 8.72 13.97
CA PHE A 176 -2.48 8.15 14.71
C PHE A 176 -2.94 7.24 15.86
N GLN A 177 -3.95 7.65 16.60
CA GLN A 177 -4.50 6.82 17.68
C GLN A 177 -5.04 5.49 17.16
N ILE A 178 -5.77 5.49 16.05
CA ILE A 178 -6.30 4.27 15.41
C ILE A 178 -5.15 3.38 14.89
N LEU A 179 -4.14 3.94 14.22
CA LEU A 179 -2.97 3.19 13.76
C LEU A 179 -2.22 2.54 14.94
N ASN A 180 -1.99 3.28 16.01
CA ASN A 180 -1.35 2.76 17.21
C ASN A 180 -2.19 1.66 17.86
N PHE A 181 -3.49 1.85 17.95
CA PHE A 181 -4.39 0.84 18.48
C PHE A 181 -4.30 -0.47 17.67
N PHE A 182 -4.35 -0.40 16.34
CA PHE A 182 -4.21 -1.57 15.48
C PHE A 182 -2.80 -2.20 15.56
N ALA A 183 -1.76 -1.41 15.80
CA ALA A 183 -0.40 -1.93 15.95
C ALA A 183 -0.25 -2.83 17.17
N PHE A 184 -0.85 -2.46 18.30
CA PHE A 184 -0.75 -3.23 19.55
C PHE A 184 -1.83 -4.30 19.70
N GLN A 185 -2.93 -4.20 18.96
CA GLN A 185 -3.99 -5.18 19.06
C GLN A 185 -3.70 -6.43 18.23
N ASN A 186 -4.11 -7.60 18.77
CA ASN A 186 -4.18 -8.81 17.95
C ASN A 186 -5.25 -8.63 16.85
N PRO A 187 -5.04 -9.22 15.66
CA PRO A 187 -6.07 -9.24 14.63
C PRO A 187 -7.39 -9.76 15.17
N GLY A 188 -8.48 -9.12 14.80
CA GLY A 188 -9.81 -9.51 15.26
C GLY A 188 -10.88 -8.53 14.79
N GLU A 189 -12.12 -8.90 15.03
CA GLU A 189 -13.27 -8.07 14.65
C GLU A 189 -13.31 -6.77 15.43
N VAL A 190 -13.35 -5.64 14.70
CA VAL A 190 -13.47 -4.30 15.26
C VAL A 190 -14.64 -3.58 14.61
N SER A 191 -15.58 -3.10 15.42
CA SER A 191 -16.68 -2.27 14.93
C SER A 191 -16.33 -0.79 14.97
N LYS A 192 -16.89 -0.02 14.03
CA LYS A 192 -16.77 1.45 14.05
C LYS A 192 -17.33 2.05 15.35
N GLY A 193 -18.37 1.41 15.93
CA GLY A 193 -18.93 1.81 17.22
C GLY A 193 -17.98 1.56 18.38
N SER A 194 -17.26 0.42 18.42
CA SER A 194 -16.28 0.17 19.47
C SER A 194 -15.12 1.16 19.41
N LEU A 195 -14.62 1.51 18.21
CA LEU A 195 -13.60 2.55 18.04
C LEU A 195 -14.12 3.94 18.46
N SER A 196 -15.37 4.27 18.09
CA SER A 196 -16.04 5.50 18.50
C SER A 196 -16.06 5.66 20.02
N ASN A 197 -16.45 4.61 20.73
CA ASN A 197 -16.50 4.60 22.20
C ASN A 197 -15.07 4.62 22.80
N HIS A 198 -14.14 3.88 22.23
CA HIS A 198 -12.75 3.80 22.75
C HIS A 198 -12.02 5.15 22.69
N PHE A 199 -12.23 5.91 21.61
CA PHE A 199 -11.56 7.19 21.38
C PHE A 199 -12.42 8.40 21.71
N ASP A 200 -13.62 8.22 22.25
CA ASP A 200 -14.61 9.29 22.50
C ASP A 200 -14.82 10.19 21.26
N ALA A 201 -14.92 9.55 20.09
CA ALA A 201 -15.03 10.21 18.81
C ALA A 201 -16.34 9.85 18.10
N LYS A 202 -16.91 10.79 17.34
CA LYS A 202 -18.13 10.50 16.57
C LYS A 202 -17.88 9.39 15.56
N ILE A 203 -18.83 8.44 15.43
CA ILE A 203 -18.77 7.33 14.45
C ILE A 203 -18.50 7.82 13.02
N ALA A 204 -19.07 8.96 12.64
CA ALA A 204 -18.83 9.56 11.32
C ALA A 204 -17.36 9.96 11.12
N LEU A 205 -16.71 10.48 12.16
CA LEU A 205 -15.29 10.84 12.12
C LEU A 205 -14.41 9.59 12.04
N VAL A 206 -14.67 8.59 12.89
CA VAL A 206 -13.97 7.29 12.82
C VAL A 206 -14.11 6.67 11.44
N THR A 207 -15.31 6.66 10.87
CA THR A 207 -15.56 6.13 9.52
C THR A 207 -14.77 6.91 8.46
N LYS A 208 -14.71 8.24 8.58
CA LYS A 208 -13.93 9.09 7.67
C LYS A 208 -12.44 8.77 7.75
N VAL A 209 -11.90 8.65 8.97
CA VAL A 209 -10.48 8.32 9.20
C VAL A 209 -10.15 6.95 8.63
N LEU A 210 -10.93 5.90 8.94
CA LEU A 210 -10.71 4.56 8.41
C LEU A 210 -10.69 4.55 6.89
N ASN A 211 -11.66 5.20 6.24
CA ASN A 211 -11.72 5.29 4.77
C ASN A 211 -10.48 6.00 4.19
N ILE A 212 -9.92 6.98 4.88
CA ILE A 212 -8.71 7.67 4.43
C ILE A 212 -7.49 6.75 4.59
N LEU A 213 -7.35 6.09 5.74
CA LEU A 213 -6.25 5.15 5.99
C LEU A 213 -6.24 3.99 4.99
N GLU A 214 -7.40 3.53 4.56
CA GLU A 214 -7.53 2.52 3.49
C GLU A 214 -7.16 3.08 2.12
N LYS A 215 -7.65 4.26 1.78
CA LYS A 215 -7.34 4.91 0.50
C LYS A 215 -5.87 5.29 0.36
N THR A 216 -5.20 5.55 1.48
CA THR A 216 -3.75 5.79 1.52
C THR A 216 -2.94 4.50 1.59
N GLN A 217 -3.59 3.34 1.57
CA GLN A 217 -2.97 2.02 1.62
C GLN A 217 -2.12 1.77 2.88
N LEU A 218 -2.46 2.41 4.00
CA LEU A 218 -1.85 2.09 5.29
C LEU A 218 -2.49 0.87 5.93
N ILE A 219 -3.81 0.73 5.77
CA ILE A 219 -4.58 -0.41 6.24
C ILE A 219 -5.52 -0.93 5.15
N PHE A 220 -6.04 -2.13 5.33
CA PHE A 220 -7.19 -2.66 4.61
C PHE A 220 -8.11 -3.42 5.55
N HIS A 221 -9.34 -3.69 5.14
CA HIS A 221 -10.24 -4.53 5.93
C HIS A 221 -10.72 -5.76 5.18
N ILE A 222 -11.09 -6.77 5.94
CA ILE A 222 -11.78 -7.96 5.46
C ILE A 222 -13.22 -7.90 5.99
N GLU A 223 -14.17 -8.00 5.07
CA GLU A 223 -15.58 -8.03 5.39
C GLU A 223 -16.01 -9.45 5.81
N PRO A 224 -16.96 -9.59 6.75
CA PRO A 224 -17.48 -10.89 7.13
C PRO A 224 -18.18 -11.58 5.96
N PHE A 225 -17.99 -12.88 5.84
CA PHE A 225 -18.67 -13.71 4.85
C PHE A 225 -20.14 -13.90 5.25
N THR A 226 -21.02 -13.00 4.74
CA THR A 226 -22.45 -13.00 5.04
C THR A 226 -23.24 -12.31 3.92
N SER A 227 -24.58 -12.26 4.03
CA SER A 227 -25.41 -11.53 3.04
C SER A 227 -25.06 -10.04 2.99
N SER A 228 -25.23 -9.43 1.83
CA SER A 228 -24.86 -8.02 1.58
C SER A 228 -25.47 -7.03 2.60
N VAL A 229 -26.70 -7.25 3.02
CA VAL A 229 -27.38 -6.39 4.02
C VAL A 229 -26.73 -6.52 5.41
N LYS A 230 -26.40 -7.75 5.83
CA LYS A 230 -25.77 -7.99 7.14
C LYS A 230 -24.31 -7.54 7.16
N ARG A 231 -23.64 -7.54 6.01
CA ARG A 231 -22.23 -7.17 5.86
C ARG A 231 -21.96 -5.73 6.32
N THR A 232 -22.88 -4.81 6.00
CA THR A 232 -22.73 -3.38 6.35
C THR A 232 -22.88 -3.08 7.85
N THR A 233 -23.46 -3.99 8.61
CA THR A 233 -23.75 -3.80 10.05
C THR A 233 -22.82 -4.58 10.96
N LYS A 234 -22.06 -5.55 10.42
CA LYS A 234 -21.13 -6.35 11.21
C LYS A 234 -19.75 -5.68 11.34
N PRO A 235 -18.99 -6.01 12.40
CA PRO A 235 -17.63 -5.55 12.51
C PRO A 235 -16.75 -6.12 11.40
N TYR A 236 -15.68 -5.41 11.07
CA TYR A 236 -14.67 -5.78 10.08
C TYR A 236 -13.38 -6.17 10.78
N GLU A 237 -12.54 -6.95 10.12
CA GLU A 237 -11.17 -7.17 10.55
C GLU A 237 -10.24 -6.22 9.80
N TYR A 238 -9.46 -5.41 10.54
CA TYR A 238 -8.53 -4.45 9.96
C TYR A 238 -7.10 -4.96 10.06
N PHE A 239 -6.36 -4.79 8.98
CA PHE A 239 -4.96 -5.20 8.85
C PHE A 239 -4.13 -4.04 8.29
N PHE A 240 -2.86 -3.98 8.66
CA PHE A 240 -1.91 -3.14 7.94
C PHE A 240 -1.66 -3.67 6.53
N ALA A 241 -1.41 -2.78 5.58
CA ALA A 241 -1.12 -3.16 4.19
C ALA A 241 0.13 -4.05 4.06
N THR A 242 1.04 -3.97 5.01
CA THR A 242 2.16 -4.90 5.18
C THR A 242 2.51 -5.06 6.65
N SER A 243 3.03 -6.24 7.03
CA SER A 243 3.54 -6.50 8.38
C SER A 243 4.64 -5.53 8.81
N SER A 244 5.42 -5.03 7.85
CA SER A 244 6.48 -4.05 8.10
C SER A 244 5.95 -2.76 8.71
N LEU A 245 4.75 -2.29 8.32
CA LEU A 245 4.12 -1.11 8.93
C LEU A 245 3.83 -1.37 10.42
N LYS A 246 3.18 -2.49 10.72
CA LYS A 246 2.86 -2.86 12.12
C LYS A 246 4.12 -2.96 12.96
N HIS A 247 5.13 -3.69 12.48
CA HIS A 247 6.39 -3.94 13.20
C HIS A 247 7.09 -2.61 13.55
N ASN A 248 7.26 -1.74 12.55
CA ASN A 248 8.02 -0.50 12.75
C ASN A 248 7.27 0.55 13.57
N LEU A 249 5.93 0.58 13.53
CA LEU A 249 5.13 1.41 14.45
C LEU A 249 5.29 0.94 15.91
N ILE A 250 5.27 -0.37 16.16
CA ILE A 250 5.50 -0.92 17.50
C ILE A 250 6.89 -0.54 18.00
N LEU A 251 7.94 -0.70 17.18
CA LEU A 251 9.31 -0.35 17.55
C LEU A 251 9.45 1.14 17.89
N ASN A 252 8.85 2.01 17.07
CA ASN A 252 8.91 3.45 17.29
C ASN A 252 8.26 3.87 18.62
N ILE A 253 7.11 3.32 18.94
CA ILE A 253 6.39 3.61 20.17
C ILE A 253 7.15 3.01 21.38
N GLY A 254 7.66 1.79 21.26
CA GLY A 254 8.47 1.16 22.30
C GLY A 254 9.73 1.95 22.62
N ASN A 255 10.41 2.49 21.63
CA ASN A 255 11.58 3.35 21.82
C ASN A 255 11.23 4.70 22.48
N ALA A 256 10.03 5.24 22.22
CA ALA A 256 9.56 6.48 22.82
C ALA A 256 9.21 6.34 24.32
N THR A 257 8.91 5.13 24.79
CA THR A 257 8.55 4.86 26.19
C THR A 257 9.75 4.56 27.10
N PHE A 258 10.94 4.34 26.51
CA PHE A 258 12.20 4.05 27.24
C PHE A 258 13.24 5.17 27.13
N GLY A 259 12.87 6.34 26.58
CA GLY A 259 13.74 7.52 26.42
C GLY A 259 13.59 8.55 27.54
#